data_d2db3191998098ea5464b98b22783a6d
#
_entry.id   d2db3191998098ea5464b98b22783a6d
#
_cell.length_a   1.000
_cell.length_b   1.000
_cell.length_c   1.000
_cell.angle_alpha   90.00
_cell.angle_beta   90.00
_cell.angle_gamma   90.00
#
_symmetry.space_group_name_H-M   'P 1'
#
loop_
_entity.id
_entity.type
_entity.pdbx_description
1 polymer ?
#
loop_
_entity_poly.entity_id
_entity_poly.type
_entity_poly.pdbx_seq_one_letter_code
_entity_poly.pdbx_strand_id
1 'polypeptide(L)'
;SGYNVKGLFMQNWQNEPGEECTSEVDFKDASSVCDVLDIPLHRANFSDEYWDRVFKNFLSEHEKGRTPNPDILCNREIKFKSFLDYAFKIGADFIATGHYAKLIDKDNNRFLARAKDLNKDQTYFLHEVKENEFLKCIFPLSELNKEEVRQIAIDQKLITAEKKDSVGICFVG
;
A
#
# COMPACT_ATOMS: atom_id res chain seq x y z
N SER A 1 -11.15 0.02 18.05
CA SER A 1 -9.72 0.38 18.26
C SER A 1 -9.54 1.78 18.83
N GLY A 2 -10.58 2.65 18.78
CA GLY A 2 -10.52 4.04 19.30
C GLY A 2 -9.85 5.05 18.36
N TYR A 3 -9.46 4.67 17.14
CA TYR A 3 -8.97 5.58 16.11
C TYR A 3 -10.12 6.14 15.26
N ASN A 4 -10.00 7.40 14.86
CA ASN A 4 -10.81 7.96 13.79
C ASN A 4 -10.18 7.57 12.45
N VAL A 5 -10.79 6.63 11.74
CA VAL A 5 -10.23 6.03 10.52
C VAL A 5 -10.87 6.64 9.28
N LYS A 6 -10.04 6.92 8.28
CA LYS A 6 -10.47 7.32 6.93
C LYS A 6 -9.75 6.46 5.90
N GLY A 7 -10.43 6.11 4.83
CA GLY A 7 -9.81 5.48 3.67
C GLY A 7 -9.11 6.52 2.80
N LEU A 8 -7.95 6.14 2.26
CA LEU A 8 -7.27 6.93 1.23
C LEU A 8 -6.86 5.99 0.10
N PHE A 9 -7.54 6.13 -1.05
CA PHE A 9 -7.25 5.37 -2.25
C PHE A 9 -6.16 6.05 -3.07
N MET A 10 -5.15 5.27 -3.44
CA MET A 10 -3.98 5.72 -4.19
C MET A 10 -4.08 5.27 -5.64
N GLN A 11 -4.21 6.22 -6.56
CA GLN A 11 -4.16 5.96 -7.99
C GLN A 11 -2.74 6.23 -8.50
N ASN A 12 -2.04 5.19 -8.95
CA ASN A 12 -0.65 5.29 -9.42
C ASN A 12 -0.51 5.21 -10.93
N TRP A 13 -1.54 4.74 -11.63
CA TRP A 13 -1.50 4.54 -13.07
C TRP A 13 -2.77 5.01 -13.71
N GLN A 14 -2.65 5.54 -14.93
CA GLN A 14 -3.77 5.88 -15.80
C GLN A 14 -3.60 5.12 -17.10
N ASN A 15 -4.60 4.36 -17.47
CA ASN A 15 -4.64 3.67 -18.75
C ASN A 15 -4.91 4.66 -19.90
N GLU A 16 -4.52 4.29 -21.10
CA GLU A 16 -4.87 5.07 -22.29
C GLU A 16 -6.40 5.08 -22.54
N PRO A 17 -6.91 6.09 -23.23
CA PRO A 17 -8.34 6.16 -23.55
C PRO A 17 -8.79 4.91 -24.35
N GLY A 18 -9.71 4.13 -23.78
CA GLY A 18 -10.27 2.92 -24.41
C GLY A 18 -9.82 1.60 -23.79
N GLU A 19 -8.88 1.61 -22.85
CA GLU A 19 -8.53 0.44 -22.05
C GLU A 19 -9.37 0.35 -20.78
N GLU A 20 -9.75 -0.88 -20.36
CA GLU A 20 -10.39 -1.11 -19.08
C GLU A 20 -9.43 -0.71 -17.94
N CYS A 21 -9.84 0.30 -17.17
CA CYS A 21 -9.03 0.81 -16.07
C CYS A 21 -9.20 -0.09 -14.83
N THR A 22 -8.23 -0.96 -14.55
CA THR A 22 -8.22 -1.78 -13.33
C THR A 22 -8.31 -0.91 -12.06
N SER A 23 -7.73 0.30 -12.09
CA SER A 23 -7.80 1.27 -10.99
C SER A 23 -9.24 1.70 -10.65
N GLU A 24 -10.17 1.79 -11.64
CA GLU A 24 -11.56 2.13 -11.36
C GLU A 24 -12.32 0.95 -10.70
N VAL A 25 -11.99 -0.29 -11.07
CA VAL A 25 -12.54 -1.49 -10.40
C VAL A 25 -12.05 -1.54 -8.96
N ASP A 26 -10.75 -1.35 -8.73
CA ASP A 26 -10.18 -1.34 -7.39
C ASP A 26 -10.71 -0.17 -6.53
N PHE A 27 -10.99 0.99 -7.15
CA PHE A 27 -11.61 2.11 -6.43
C PHE A 27 -13.06 1.78 -6.02
N LYS A 28 -13.83 1.11 -6.86
CA LYS A 28 -15.19 0.66 -6.52
C LYS A 28 -15.18 -0.35 -5.37
N ASP A 29 -14.24 -1.29 -5.39
CA ASP A 29 -14.04 -2.24 -4.30
C ASP A 29 -13.70 -1.51 -2.98
N ALA A 30 -12.77 -0.57 -3.03
CA ALA A 30 -12.39 0.23 -1.87
C ALA A 30 -13.56 1.07 -1.34
N SER A 31 -14.36 1.67 -2.24
CA SER A 31 -15.57 2.42 -1.87
C SER A 31 -16.58 1.52 -1.16
N SER A 32 -16.86 0.35 -1.74
CA SER A 32 -17.80 -0.60 -1.14
C SER A 32 -17.36 -1.08 0.25
N VAL A 33 -16.06 -1.31 0.44
CA VAL A 33 -15.51 -1.66 1.77
C VAL A 33 -15.69 -0.50 2.76
N CYS A 34 -15.38 0.73 2.34
CA CYS A 34 -15.54 1.91 3.18
C CYS A 34 -17.02 2.17 3.55
N ASP A 35 -17.94 1.94 2.60
CA ASP A 35 -19.39 2.05 2.85
C ASP A 35 -19.88 1.03 3.89
N VAL A 36 -19.43 -0.23 3.82
CA VAL A 36 -19.76 -1.28 4.81
C VAL A 36 -19.22 -0.92 6.20
N LEU A 37 -18.04 -0.30 6.26
CA LEU A 37 -17.37 0.06 7.52
C LEU A 37 -17.78 1.44 8.05
N ASP A 38 -18.63 2.18 7.32
CA ASP A 38 -19.05 3.55 7.64
C ASP A 38 -17.85 4.50 7.86
N ILE A 39 -16.86 4.44 6.96
CA ILE A 39 -15.69 5.32 6.97
C ILE A 39 -15.59 6.14 5.66
N PRO A 40 -15.22 7.43 5.73
CA PRO A 40 -15.06 8.25 4.54
C PRO A 40 -13.87 7.78 3.70
N LEU A 41 -14.01 7.81 2.37
CA LEU A 41 -12.94 7.48 1.42
C LEU A 41 -12.49 8.74 0.67
N HIS A 42 -11.20 9.00 0.69
CA HIS A 42 -10.54 10.00 -0.15
C HIS A 42 -9.85 9.29 -1.33
N ARG A 43 -9.77 9.97 -2.48
CA ARG A 43 -8.99 9.50 -3.64
C ARG A 43 -7.89 10.51 -3.94
N ALA A 44 -6.67 10.03 -4.12
CA ALA A 44 -5.52 10.84 -4.53
C ALA A 44 -4.85 10.20 -5.74
N ASN A 45 -4.47 11.05 -6.71
CA ASN A 45 -3.80 10.64 -7.94
C ASN A 45 -2.31 10.98 -7.83
N PHE A 46 -1.47 9.96 -7.97
CA PHE A 46 0.00 10.03 -7.96
C PHE A 46 0.60 9.50 -9.26
N SER A 47 -0.17 9.46 -10.35
CA SER A 47 0.31 8.87 -11.62
C SER A 47 1.51 9.61 -12.19
N ASP A 48 1.58 10.93 -12.06
CA ASP A 48 2.71 11.74 -12.54
C ASP A 48 3.97 11.45 -11.71
N GLU A 49 3.85 11.43 -10.38
CA GLU A 49 4.96 11.09 -9.48
C GLU A 49 5.42 9.64 -9.68
N TYR A 50 4.47 8.72 -9.90
CA TYR A 50 4.78 7.32 -10.17
C TYR A 50 5.54 7.17 -11.50
N TRP A 51 5.08 7.84 -12.54
CA TRP A 51 5.73 7.86 -13.85
C TRP A 51 7.18 8.38 -13.72
N ASP A 52 7.37 9.51 -13.06
CA ASP A 52 8.67 10.16 -12.98
C ASP A 52 9.66 9.43 -12.07
N ARG A 53 9.21 8.91 -10.93
CA ARG A 53 10.11 8.38 -9.89
C ARG A 53 10.23 6.86 -9.90
N VAL A 54 9.23 6.14 -10.45
CA VAL A 54 9.21 4.68 -10.47
C VAL A 54 9.38 4.16 -11.90
N PHE A 55 8.48 4.52 -12.81
CA PHE A 55 8.43 3.92 -14.15
C PHE A 55 9.63 4.31 -15.02
N LYS A 56 10.01 5.58 -15.07
CA LYS A 56 11.22 6.01 -15.79
C LYS A 56 12.49 5.32 -15.30
N ASN A 57 12.61 5.12 -13.99
CA ASN A 57 13.73 4.38 -13.43
C ASN A 57 13.71 2.91 -13.85
N PHE A 58 12.53 2.28 -13.80
CA PHE A 58 12.34 0.91 -14.27
C PHE A 58 12.79 0.74 -15.72
N LEU A 59 12.39 1.63 -16.63
CA LEU A 59 12.81 1.60 -18.04
C LEU A 59 14.33 1.76 -18.18
N SER A 60 14.91 2.77 -17.51
CA SER A 60 16.34 3.05 -17.57
C SER A 60 17.20 1.87 -17.09
N GLU A 61 16.76 1.16 -16.06
CA GLU A 61 17.48 -0.01 -15.57
C GLU A 61 17.34 -1.22 -16.52
N HIS A 62 16.16 -1.39 -17.12
CA HIS A 62 15.97 -2.41 -18.18
C HIS A 62 16.85 -2.16 -19.41
N GLU A 63 16.97 -0.91 -19.86
CA GLU A 63 17.88 -0.54 -20.97
C GLU A 63 19.34 -0.88 -20.68
N LYS A 64 19.74 -0.86 -19.40
CA LYS A 64 21.07 -1.28 -18.94
C LYS A 64 21.21 -2.79 -18.73
N GLY A 65 20.19 -3.58 -19.11
CA GLY A 65 20.18 -5.04 -18.94
C GLY A 65 19.99 -5.52 -17.50
N ARG A 66 19.43 -4.68 -16.61
CA ARG A 66 19.11 -5.05 -15.23
C ARG A 66 17.65 -5.42 -15.08
N THR A 67 17.32 -6.11 -14.00
CA THR A 67 15.94 -6.44 -13.62
C THR A 67 15.58 -5.68 -12.34
N PRO A 68 15.08 -4.43 -12.46
CA PRO A 68 14.70 -3.64 -11.29
C PRO A 68 13.42 -4.16 -10.66
N ASN A 69 13.24 -3.89 -9.36
CA ASN A 69 12.00 -4.13 -8.66
C ASN A 69 11.26 -2.80 -8.42
N PRO A 70 10.23 -2.47 -9.22
CA PRO A 70 9.52 -1.21 -9.10
C PRO A 70 8.70 -1.09 -7.81
N ASP A 71 8.34 -2.21 -7.15
CA ASP A 71 7.58 -2.17 -5.90
C ASP A 71 8.39 -1.57 -4.75
N ILE A 72 9.71 -1.79 -4.72
CA ILE A 72 10.61 -1.15 -3.74
C ILE A 72 10.59 0.36 -3.93
N LEU A 73 10.73 0.82 -5.18
CA LEU A 73 10.65 2.26 -5.50
C LEU A 73 9.28 2.85 -5.22
N CYS A 74 8.20 2.11 -5.55
CA CYS A 74 6.83 2.53 -5.23
C CYS A 74 6.65 2.73 -3.72
N ASN A 75 7.12 1.80 -2.92
CA ASN A 75 7.07 1.96 -1.46
C ASN A 75 7.86 3.19 -1.01
N ARG A 76 9.13 3.34 -1.44
CA ARG A 76 10.01 4.45 -1.04
C ARG A 76 9.51 5.81 -1.50
N GLU A 77 9.14 5.96 -2.79
CA GLU A 77 8.86 7.27 -3.39
C GLU A 77 7.39 7.67 -3.38
N ILE A 78 6.48 6.69 -3.40
CA ILE A 78 5.05 6.97 -3.48
C ILE A 78 4.37 6.70 -2.15
N LYS A 79 4.32 5.43 -1.67
CA LYS A 79 3.52 5.07 -0.48
C LYS A 79 4.02 5.73 0.80
N PHE A 80 5.32 5.67 1.07
CA PHE A 80 5.91 6.21 2.29
C PHE A 80 6.53 7.60 2.11
N LYS A 81 6.22 8.30 1.01
CA LYS A 81 6.60 9.69 0.77
C LYS A 81 5.42 10.51 0.27
N SER A 82 5.12 10.51 -1.03
CA SER A 82 4.05 11.36 -1.59
C SER A 82 2.68 11.09 -0.96
N PHE A 83 2.31 9.83 -0.76
CA PHE A 83 1.06 9.45 -0.11
C PHE A 83 1.07 9.83 1.39
N LEU A 84 2.17 9.60 2.09
CA LEU A 84 2.34 9.99 3.49
C LEU A 84 2.18 11.51 3.65
N ASP A 85 2.88 12.31 2.82
CA ASP A 85 2.81 13.77 2.83
C ASP A 85 1.38 14.26 2.54
N TYR A 86 0.69 13.63 1.59
CA TYR A 86 -0.70 13.96 1.27
C TYR A 86 -1.63 13.63 2.45
N ALA A 87 -1.48 12.46 3.07
CA ALA A 87 -2.28 12.06 4.23
C ALA A 87 -2.15 13.08 5.38
N PHE A 88 -0.93 13.53 5.67
CA PHE A 88 -0.72 14.56 6.70
C PHE A 88 -1.29 15.92 6.31
N LYS A 89 -1.22 16.30 5.04
CA LYS A 89 -1.82 17.54 4.52
C LYS A 89 -3.34 17.56 4.72
N ILE A 90 -4.00 16.40 4.66
CA ILE A 90 -5.44 16.28 4.91
C ILE A 90 -5.78 15.97 6.38
N GLY A 91 -4.80 16.05 7.29
CA GLY A 91 -4.98 15.99 8.74
C GLY A 91 -4.88 14.60 9.37
N ALA A 92 -4.18 13.66 8.74
CA ALA A 92 -3.87 12.38 9.38
C ALA A 92 -2.71 12.53 10.38
N ASP A 93 -2.76 11.80 11.49
CA ASP A 93 -1.65 11.66 12.44
C ASP A 93 -0.75 10.47 12.08
N PHE A 94 -1.34 9.42 11.50
CA PHE A 94 -0.68 8.19 11.09
C PHE A 94 -1.26 7.67 9.78
N ILE A 95 -0.48 6.86 9.07
CA ILE A 95 -1.00 6.01 8.00
C ILE A 95 -0.98 4.55 8.45
N ALA A 96 -2.01 3.80 8.06
CA ALA A 96 -2.05 2.35 8.20
C ALA A 96 -2.00 1.70 6.81
N THR A 97 -1.15 0.71 6.63
CA THR A 97 -1.04 -0.02 5.37
C THR A 97 -1.18 -1.52 5.57
N GLY A 98 -1.69 -2.22 4.56
CA GLY A 98 -1.87 -3.67 4.58
C GLY A 98 -0.60 -4.49 4.38
N HIS A 99 0.58 -3.93 4.63
CA HIS A 99 1.82 -4.70 4.52
C HIS A 99 1.94 -5.72 5.65
N TYR A 100 2.31 -6.94 5.29
CA TYR A 100 2.75 -7.96 6.24
C TYR A 100 4.19 -7.65 6.65
N ALA A 101 4.31 -6.74 7.58
CA ALA A 101 5.56 -6.29 8.19
C ALA A 101 5.28 -5.88 9.64
N LYS A 102 6.31 -5.74 10.46
CA LYS A 102 6.20 -5.33 11.86
C LYS A 102 7.15 -4.19 12.16
N LEU A 103 6.73 -3.28 13.02
CA LEU A 103 7.59 -2.23 13.59
C LEU A 103 7.86 -2.56 15.06
N ILE A 104 9.12 -2.49 15.46
CA ILE A 104 9.59 -2.74 16.82
C ILE A 104 10.31 -1.50 17.34
N ASP A 105 9.85 -0.97 18.46
CA ASP A 105 10.51 0.12 19.15
C ASP A 105 11.51 -0.46 20.16
N LYS A 106 12.79 -0.10 20.02
CA LYS A 106 13.86 -0.51 20.91
C LYS A 106 14.93 0.58 21.03
N ASP A 107 15.33 0.92 22.24
CA ASP A 107 16.39 1.89 22.52
C ASP A 107 16.19 3.24 21.80
N ASN A 108 14.95 3.76 21.82
CA ASN A 108 14.49 4.97 21.14
C ASN A 108 14.59 4.95 19.59
N ASN A 109 14.86 3.81 19.00
CA ASN A 109 14.85 3.60 17.55
C ASN A 109 13.68 2.70 17.14
N ARG A 110 13.21 2.86 15.91
CA ARG A 110 12.15 2.04 15.32
C ARG A 110 12.71 1.16 14.21
N PHE A 111 12.57 -0.14 14.39
CA PHE A 111 13.10 -1.15 13.48
C PHE A 111 12.00 -1.81 12.67
N LEU A 112 12.28 -2.03 11.39
CA LEU A 112 11.48 -2.90 10.53
C LEU A 112 11.82 -4.35 10.87
N ALA A 113 10.80 -5.15 11.13
CA ALA A 113 10.90 -6.58 11.45
C ALA A 113 9.90 -7.39 10.62
N ARG A 114 10.14 -8.70 10.52
CA ARG A 114 9.27 -9.61 9.80
C ARG A 114 7.92 -9.76 10.50
N ALA A 115 6.86 -9.94 9.71
CA ALA A 115 5.52 -10.24 10.20
C ALA A 115 5.43 -11.64 10.79
N LYS A 116 4.32 -11.94 11.49
CA LYS A 116 3.97 -13.29 11.96
C LYS A 116 3.85 -14.30 10.81
N ASP A 117 3.19 -13.89 9.72
CA ASP A 117 3.05 -14.72 8.52
C ASP A 117 4.31 -14.62 7.66
N LEU A 118 5.21 -15.58 7.82
CA LEU A 118 6.47 -15.64 7.08
C LEU A 118 6.28 -15.92 5.58
N ASN A 119 5.14 -16.51 5.17
CA ASN A 119 4.83 -16.78 3.76
C ASN A 119 4.35 -15.53 3.02
N LYS A 120 3.82 -14.56 3.77
CA LYS A 120 3.34 -13.27 3.24
C LYS A 120 4.24 -12.10 3.61
N ASP A 121 5.37 -12.33 4.28
CA ASP A 121 6.29 -11.28 4.69
C ASP A 121 6.69 -10.37 3.54
N GLN A 122 6.55 -9.05 3.75
CA GLN A 122 6.81 -8.01 2.76
C GLN A 122 7.92 -7.03 3.18
N THR A 123 8.70 -7.36 4.20
CA THR A 123 9.80 -6.51 4.67
C THR A 123 10.85 -6.26 3.59
N TYR A 124 11.05 -7.23 2.67
CA TYR A 124 11.94 -7.05 1.52
C TYR A 124 11.57 -5.83 0.68
N PHE A 125 10.28 -5.57 0.47
CA PHE A 125 9.82 -4.44 -0.34
C PHE A 125 9.90 -3.09 0.38
N LEU A 126 10.22 -3.09 1.68
CA LEU A 126 10.25 -1.91 2.54
C LEU A 126 11.67 -1.48 2.96
N HIS A 127 12.71 -2.22 2.57
CA HIS A 127 14.06 -2.00 3.07
C HIS A 127 14.69 -0.65 2.68
N GLU A 128 14.18 0.01 1.64
CA GLU A 128 14.63 1.35 1.21
C GLU A 128 13.81 2.50 1.82
N VAL A 129 12.75 2.20 2.58
CA VAL A 129 11.98 3.20 3.30
C VAL A 129 12.78 3.68 4.51
N LYS A 130 12.85 5.00 4.72
CA LYS A 130 13.64 5.58 5.80
C LYS A 130 12.95 5.40 7.16
N GLU A 131 13.75 5.28 8.21
CA GLU A 131 13.26 5.09 9.58
C GLU A 131 12.26 6.17 10.02
N ASN A 132 12.54 7.45 9.72
CA ASN A 132 11.66 8.55 10.09
C ASN A 132 10.27 8.48 9.45
N GLU A 133 10.14 7.85 8.28
CA GLU A 133 8.86 7.62 7.61
C GLU A 133 8.04 6.55 8.35
N PHE A 134 8.71 5.54 8.94
CA PHE A 134 8.05 4.53 9.77
C PHE A 134 7.52 5.06 11.11
N LEU A 135 8.04 6.18 11.62
CA LEU A 135 7.53 6.77 12.87
C LEU A 135 6.04 7.14 12.81
N LYS A 136 5.53 7.34 11.61
CA LYS A 136 4.13 7.73 11.34
C LYS A 136 3.30 6.61 10.70
N CYS A 137 3.81 5.38 10.74
CA CYS A 137 3.18 4.22 10.10
C CYS A 137 2.70 3.20 11.13
N ILE A 138 1.62 2.50 10.75
CA ILE A 138 1.08 1.35 11.49
C ILE A 138 0.92 0.19 10.49
N PHE A 139 1.33 -1.01 10.88
CA PHE A 139 1.12 -2.25 10.14
C PHE A 139 0.15 -3.16 10.89
N PRO A 140 -1.17 -3.02 10.67
CA PRO A 140 -2.19 -3.76 11.41
C PRO A 140 -2.11 -5.27 11.23
N LEU A 141 -1.50 -5.73 10.12
CA LEU A 141 -1.40 -7.15 9.78
C LEU A 141 -0.16 -7.83 10.38
N SER A 142 0.65 -7.12 11.17
CA SER A 142 1.92 -7.62 11.70
C SER A 142 1.81 -8.93 12.49
N GLU A 143 0.69 -9.13 13.21
CA GLU A 143 0.44 -10.28 14.08
C GLU A 143 -0.65 -11.23 13.53
N LEU A 144 -1.03 -11.08 12.26
CA LEU A 144 -2.08 -11.88 11.63
C LEU A 144 -1.51 -12.74 10.50
N ASN A 145 -2.04 -13.95 10.34
CA ASN A 145 -1.84 -14.76 9.16
C ASN A 145 -2.87 -14.40 8.08
N LYS A 146 -2.60 -14.74 6.83
CA LYS A 146 -3.51 -14.43 5.70
C LYS A 146 -4.90 -15.05 5.89
N GLU A 147 -4.97 -16.25 6.43
CA GLU A 147 -6.25 -16.92 6.73
C GLU A 147 -7.06 -16.15 7.79
N GLU A 148 -6.39 -15.69 8.86
CA GLU A 148 -7.04 -14.86 9.90
C GLU A 148 -7.59 -13.56 9.29
N VAL A 149 -6.84 -12.91 8.40
CA VAL A 149 -7.29 -11.69 7.70
C VAL A 149 -8.51 -11.97 6.80
N ARG A 150 -8.50 -13.09 6.06
CA ARG A 150 -9.64 -13.50 5.23
C ARG A 150 -10.87 -13.79 6.09
N GLN A 151 -10.69 -14.47 7.21
CA GLN A 151 -11.80 -14.76 8.12
C GLN A 151 -12.42 -13.47 8.67
N ILE A 152 -11.60 -12.50 9.07
CA ILE A 152 -12.07 -11.17 9.50
C ILE A 152 -12.88 -10.50 8.37
N ALA A 153 -12.41 -10.56 7.13
CA ALA A 153 -13.12 -9.96 6.00
C ALA A 153 -14.48 -10.64 5.73
N ILE A 154 -14.55 -11.97 5.87
CA ILE A 154 -15.81 -12.74 5.77
C ILE A 154 -16.76 -12.35 6.89
N ASP A 155 -16.29 -12.32 8.14
CA ASP A 155 -17.11 -11.99 9.32
C ASP A 155 -17.68 -10.56 9.23
N GLN A 156 -16.91 -9.65 8.64
CA GLN A 156 -17.35 -8.27 8.35
C GLN A 156 -18.15 -8.15 7.04
N LYS A 157 -18.42 -9.25 6.33
CA LYS A 157 -19.16 -9.30 5.07
C LYS A 157 -18.59 -8.39 3.97
N LEU A 158 -17.28 -8.24 3.93
CA LEU A 158 -16.61 -7.45 2.91
C LEU A 158 -16.66 -8.17 1.55
N ILE A 159 -17.01 -7.46 0.49
CA ILE A 159 -17.10 -8.01 -0.87
C ILE A 159 -15.75 -8.53 -1.39
N THR A 160 -14.66 -8.03 -0.85
CA THR A 160 -13.28 -8.40 -1.21
C THR A 160 -12.74 -9.62 -0.47
N ALA A 161 -13.53 -10.25 0.42
CA ALA A 161 -13.09 -11.36 1.26
C ALA A 161 -12.50 -12.54 0.46
N GLU A 162 -13.11 -12.84 -0.71
CA GLU A 162 -12.67 -13.91 -1.61
C GLU A 162 -11.83 -13.44 -2.79
N LYS A 163 -11.53 -12.13 -2.87
CA LYS A 163 -10.71 -11.56 -3.95
C LYS A 163 -9.31 -12.20 -3.93
N LYS A 164 -8.85 -12.62 -5.12
CA LYS A 164 -7.49 -13.16 -5.27
C LYS A 164 -6.45 -12.09 -4.96
N ASP A 165 -5.30 -12.52 -4.43
CA ASP A 165 -4.16 -11.63 -4.23
C ASP A 165 -3.68 -11.09 -5.58
N SER A 166 -3.33 -9.81 -5.63
CA SER A 166 -2.65 -9.25 -6.78
C SER A 166 -1.26 -9.87 -6.92
N VAL A 167 -0.93 -10.32 -8.11
CA VAL A 167 0.35 -10.99 -8.43
C VAL A 167 1.17 -10.23 -9.46
N GLY A 168 0.74 -9.05 -9.86
CA GLY A 168 1.35 -8.22 -10.89
C GLY A 168 1.98 -6.93 -10.35
N ILE A 169 2.77 -6.31 -11.20
CA ILE A 169 3.27 -4.94 -11.04
C ILE A 169 2.21 -3.99 -11.57
N CYS A 170 2.05 -2.80 -11.01
CA CYS A 170 0.96 -1.86 -11.32
C CYS A 170 0.75 -1.53 -12.81
N PHE A 171 1.78 -1.68 -13.66
CA PHE A 171 1.74 -1.40 -15.10
C PHE A 171 2.00 -2.62 -15.98
N VAL A 172 2.08 -3.82 -15.39
CA VAL A 172 2.17 -5.10 -16.09
C VAL A 172 0.91 -5.88 -15.73
N GLY A 173 -0.04 -5.92 -16.65
CA GLY A 173 -1.31 -6.61 -16.52
C GLY A 173 -1.21 -8.12 -16.60
#